data_54b99a392a57eb8d3cc42175a102497e
#
_entry.id   54b99a392a57eb8d3cc42175a102497e
#
_cell.length_a   1.000
_cell.length_b   1.000
_cell.length_c   1.000
_cell.angle_alpha   90.00
_cell.angle_beta   90.00
_cell.angle_gamma   90.00
#
_symmetry.space_group_name_H-M   'P 1'
#
loop_
_entity.id
_entity.type
_entity.pdbx_description
1 polymer ?
#
loop_
_entity_poly.entity_id
_entity_poly.type
_entity_poly.pdbx_seq_one_letter_code
_entity_poly.pdbx_strand_id
1 'polypeptide(L)'
;MKIKNVVLILLCCILGRATFSAAQQTESMDKGATASAALASPTSSSKPSATSATDSDPSAPGAGGPPQVENAPDDQWHISISPYLWFAGTHGTLGAFNRDVGYRASAIDLLSHFRFGLMAAAEVRHDRVLFPLDTMWIRLRDDRALPFPNLSATSANLKASMFVFTPKTGFRVINQEKFKADFLMGLRYWHFGENLQFSPSLLGLNFSKSQDWVDPLVGGRIETPVSQKAVVTVAGDVGGWGAGSKLDYQIVGLLGYKLKPSITLQAGYRYLYADYQKNGPANASNKFALSGIVLGLTLNLK
;
A
#
# COMPACT_ATOMS: atom_id res chain seq x y z
N MET A 1 5.98 22.18 -3.94
CA MET A 1 7.42 22.13 -3.64
C MET A 1 8.06 21.25 -4.70
N LYS A 2 8.96 21.78 -5.53
CA LYS A 2 9.56 21.01 -6.65
C LYS A 2 10.43 19.88 -6.08
N ILE A 3 10.61 18.76 -6.77
CA ILE A 3 11.50 17.62 -6.41
C ILE A 3 12.87 18.11 -5.92
N LYS A 4 13.34 19.26 -6.40
CA LYS A 4 14.52 19.98 -5.89
C LYS A 4 14.60 20.04 -4.37
N ASN A 5 13.46 20.22 -3.70
CA ASN A 5 13.41 20.38 -2.26
C ASN A 5 13.27 19.02 -1.53
N VAL A 6 12.76 17.98 -2.20
CA VAL A 6 12.66 16.62 -1.62
C VAL A 6 14.06 16.02 -1.45
N VAL A 7 14.92 16.19 -2.47
CA VAL A 7 16.32 15.73 -2.43
C VAL A 7 17.12 16.51 -1.39
N LEU A 8 16.90 17.83 -1.29
CA LEU A 8 17.57 18.67 -0.28
C LEU A 8 17.13 18.30 1.14
N ILE A 9 15.87 17.94 1.32
CA ILE A 9 15.30 17.51 2.62
C ILE A 9 15.83 16.12 3.00
N LEU A 10 15.89 15.17 2.06
CA LEU A 10 16.55 13.89 2.24
C LEU A 10 18.04 14.07 2.59
N LEU A 11 18.72 15.01 1.91
CA LEU A 11 20.11 15.38 2.20
C LEU A 11 20.27 15.96 3.60
N CYS A 12 19.40 16.86 4.06
CA CYS A 12 19.43 17.43 5.39
C CYS A 12 19.11 16.40 6.47
N CYS A 13 18.21 15.45 6.22
CA CYS A 13 17.91 14.36 7.15
C CYS A 13 19.08 13.36 7.29
N ILE A 14 19.86 13.18 6.23
CA ILE A 14 21.05 12.29 6.21
C ILE A 14 22.25 13.00 6.86
N LEU A 15 22.50 14.26 6.55
CA LEU A 15 23.61 15.05 7.10
C LEU A 15 23.41 15.43 8.57
N GLY A 16 22.16 15.65 9.00
CA GLY A 16 21.83 15.90 10.42
C GLY A 16 22.18 14.75 11.36
N ARG A 17 22.34 13.52 10.85
CA ARG A 17 22.79 12.36 11.65
C ARG A 17 24.31 12.30 11.86
N ALA A 18 25.10 12.85 10.95
CA ALA A 18 26.56 12.77 11.02
C ALA A 18 27.15 13.69 12.11
N THR A 19 26.45 14.78 12.46
CA THR A 19 26.94 15.75 13.46
C THR A 19 26.48 15.46 14.88
N PHE A 20 25.49 14.58 15.09
CA PHE A 20 24.95 14.32 16.45
C PHE A 20 25.56 13.09 17.15
N SER A 21 26.29 12.23 16.45
CA SER A 21 26.92 11.05 17.05
C SER A 21 28.18 11.38 17.89
N ALA A 22 28.69 12.59 17.80
CA ALA A 22 29.89 13.01 18.52
C ALA A 22 29.62 13.80 19.85
N ALA A 23 28.32 14.12 20.13
CA ALA A 23 27.99 14.99 21.28
C ALA A 23 27.21 14.31 22.42
N GLN A 24 26.97 13.00 22.38
CA GLN A 24 26.19 12.29 23.42
C GLN A 24 26.98 11.29 24.25
N GLN A 25 28.22 11.60 24.60
CA GLN A 25 28.99 10.76 25.52
C GLN A 25 29.30 11.43 26.89
N THR A 26 28.61 12.50 27.26
CA THR A 26 28.73 13.05 28.61
C THR A 26 27.37 13.59 29.04
N GLU A 27 26.59 12.77 29.72
CA GLU A 27 25.71 13.07 30.84
C GLU A 27 24.80 11.89 31.13
N SER A 28 25.27 11.02 32.00
CA SER A 28 24.42 10.13 32.77
C SER A 28 24.88 10.27 34.20
N MET A 29 24.07 10.90 35.04
CA MET A 29 23.89 10.59 36.44
C MET A 29 22.83 11.53 37.04
N ASP A 30 21.85 10.93 37.59
CA ASP A 30 21.29 11.14 38.91
C ASP A 30 19.77 11.40 38.97
N LYS A 31 19.18 10.68 39.96
CA LYS A 31 17.85 10.80 40.61
C LYS A 31 16.65 10.24 39.84
N GLY A 32 15.93 9.26 40.32
CA GLY A 32 15.65 8.76 41.70
C GLY A 32 14.19 9.04 42.05
N ALA A 33 13.47 8.00 42.49
CA ALA A 33 12.27 8.02 43.33
C ALA A 33 10.87 7.98 42.65
N THR A 34 10.24 6.82 42.67
CA THR A 34 9.08 6.35 43.49
C THR A 34 7.72 7.02 43.35
N ALA A 35 6.70 6.21 42.99
CA ALA A 35 5.42 5.94 43.68
C ALA A 35 4.44 5.27 42.70
N SER A 36 4.06 4.05 42.80
CA SER A 36 3.12 3.26 43.59
C SER A 36 1.71 3.84 43.76
N ALA A 37 0.74 3.12 43.28
CA ALA A 37 -0.61 2.82 43.80
C ALA A 37 -1.57 2.57 42.61
N ALA A 38 -2.09 1.42 42.39
CA ALA A 38 -3.01 0.55 43.08
C ALA A 38 -4.47 0.69 42.56
N LEU A 39 -5.01 -0.45 42.08
CA LEU A 39 -6.33 -1.02 42.21
C LEU A 39 -7.57 -0.21 41.78
N ALA A 40 -8.36 -0.78 40.89
CA ALA A 40 -9.62 -1.45 41.25
C ALA A 40 -10.40 -1.93 40.01
N SER A 41 -10.66 -3.21 39.94
CA SER A 41 -11.84 -3.80 39.26
C SER A 41 -13.05 -3.67 40.16
N PRO A 42 -14.27 -3.66 39.61
CA PRO A 42 -15.17 -4.72 40.04
C PRO A 42 -15.97 -5.41 38.91
N THR A 43 -16.08 -6.68 39.10
CA THR A 43 -17.02 -7.68 38.65
C THR A 43 -18.49 -7.35 39.03
N SER A 44 -19.44 -7.70 38.13
CA SER A 44 -20.73 -8.37 38.49
C SER A 44 -21.47 -8.74 37.20
N SER A 45 -21.56 -9.97 36.83
CA SER A 45 -22.59 -11.02 37.07
C SER A 45 -24.02 -10.55 37.14
N SER A 46 -24.81 -10.94 36.12
CA SER A 46 -26.15 -11.54 36.31
C SER A 46 -26.74 -12.08 35.00
N LYS A 47 -26.94 -13.39 34.97
CA LYS A 47 -28.00 -14.12 34.26
C LYS A 47 -29.05 -14.39 35.38
N PRO A 48 -30.36 -14.54 35.16
CA PRO A 48 -30.96 -15.61 34.36
C PRO A 48 -32.35 -15.30 33.71
N SER A 49 -32.81 -16.12 32.89
CA SER A 49 -33.98 -17.05 33.02
C SER A 49 -34.79 -17.15 31.75
N ALA A 50 -35.01 -18.36 31.36
CA ALA A 50 -35.92 -18.84 30.35
C ALA A 50 -37.38 -18.71 30.77
N THR A 51 -38.30 -18.57 29.80
CA THR A 51 -39.63 -19.17 29.89
C THR A 51 -40.18 -19.43 28.48
N SER A 52 -40.53 -20.65 28.30
CA SER A 52 -41.34 -21.50 27.46
C SER A 52 -42.43 -20.89 26.57
N ALA A 53 -42.49 -21.43 25.36
CA ALA A 53 -43.59 -22.05 24.62
C ALA A 53 -44.95 -21.32 24.50
N THR A 54 -45.44 -21.20 23.29
CA THR A 54 -46.67 -21.87 22.85
C THR A 54 -46.87 -21.71 21.33
N ASP A 55 -47.26 -22.81 20.72
CA ASP A 55 -47.82 -23.08 19.42
C ASP A 55 -48.67 -21.98 18.78
N SER A 56 -48.56 -21.87 17.45
CA SER A 56 -49.69 -21.97 16.52
C SER A 56 -49.22 -21.76 15.08
N ASP A 57 -49.26 -22.80 14.28
CA ASP A 57 -49.43 -22.87 12.82
C ASP A 57 -50.83 -22.34 12.42
N PRO A 58 -51.22 -22.01 11.14
CA PRO A 58 -50.61 -22.29 9.85
C PRO A 58 -50.68 -21.16 8.78
N SER A 59 -49.83 -21.33 7.73
CA SER A 59 -50.16 -21.08 6.32
C SER A 59 -50.52 -19.66 5.84
N ALA A 60 -49.49 -18.97 5.32
CA ALA A 60 -49.68 -18.10 4.17
C ALA A 60 -48.63 -18.49 3.11
N PRO A 61 -49.00 -18.62 1.80
CA PRO A 61 -48.05 -18.93 0.74
C PRO A 61 -47.17 -17.71 0.54
N GLY A 62 -45.94 -17.81 0.98
CA GLY A 62 -44.90 -16.82 0.68
C GLY A 62 -44.75 -16.70 -0.83
N ALA A 63 -44.93 -15.50 -1.35
CA ALA A 63 -44.56 -15.15 -2.67
C ALA A 63 -43.04 -15.44 -2.83
N GLY A 64 -42.75 -16.62 -3.35
CA GLY A 64 -41.39 -16.96 -3.79
C GLY A 64 -41.01 -16.00 -4.89
N GLY A 65 -40.12 -15.06 -4.60
CA GLY A 65 -39.42 -14.34 -5.61
C GLY A 65 -38.79 -15.35 -6.55
N PRO A 66 -38.57 -15.02 -7.84
CA PRO A 66 -37.96 -15.95 -8.79
C PRO A 66 -36.63 -16.43 -8.19
N PRO A 67 -36.32 -17.74 -8.28
CA PRO A 67 -35.11 -18.27 -7.72
C PRO A 67 -33.94 -17.48 -8.31
N GLN A 68 -33.16 -16.85 -7.44
CA GLN A 68 -31.92 -16.22 -7.83
C GLN A 68 -31.06 -17.36 -8.38
N VAL A 69 -30.85 -17.39 -9.69
CA VAL A 69 -29.98 -18.36 -10.32
C VAL A 69 -28.57 -18.03 -9.86
N GLU A 70 -28.15 -18.67 -8.79
CA GLU A 70 -26.77 -18.72 -8.42
C GLU A 70 -26.04 -19.50 -9.52
N ASN A 71 -25.08 -18.87 -10.19
CA ASN A 71 -24.34 -19.54 -11.24
C ASN A 71 -23.75 -20.84 -10.67
N ALA A 72 -23.93 -21.95 -11.43
CA ALA A 72 -23.37 -23.24 -11.07
C ALA A 72 -21.86 -23.12 -10.77
N PRO A 73 -21.29 -23.97 -9.92
CA PRO A 73 -19.86 -24.00 -9.66
C PRO A 73 -19.07 -24.07 -10.97
N ASP A 74 -18.10 -23.18 -11.14
CA ASP A 74 -17.23 -23.16 -12.33
C ASP A 74 -15.99 -23.98 -12.01
N ASP A 75 -16.00 -25.26 -12.35
CA ASP A 75 -14.90 -26.22 -12.11
C ASP A 75 -13.67 -25.96 -12.98
N GLN A 76 -13.59 -24.84 -13.65
CA GLN A 76 -12.45 -24.46 -14.49
C GLN A 76 -11.49 -23.51 -13.77
N TRP A 77 -10.20 -23.70 -14.03
CA TRP A 77 -9.18 -22.76 -13.62
C TRP A 77 -9.16 -21.56 -14.56
N HIS A 78 -9.26 -20.38 -14.02
CA HIS A 78 -9.11 -19.12 -14.74
C HIS A 78 -7.84 -18.44 -14.30
N ILE A 79 -6.98 -18.14 -15.26
CA ILE A 79 -5.72 -17.44 -15.03
C ILE A 79 -5.76 -16.14 -15.82
N SER A 80 -5.45 -15.05 -15.19
CA SER A 80 -5.30 -13.75 -15.86
C SER A 80 -4.00 -13.07 -15.45
N ILE A 81 -3.40 -12.35 -16.39
CA ILE A 81 -2.21 -11.52 -16.19
C ILE A 81 -2.52 -10.13 -16.72
N SER A 82 -2.21 -9.12 -15.93
CA SER A 82 -2.52 -7.73 -16.24
C SER A 82 -1.29 -6.84 -16.06
N PRO A 83 -0.42 -6.71 -17.09
CA PRO A 83 0.57 -5.65 -17.09
C PRO A 83 -0.13 -4.29 -17.10
N TYR A 84 0.39 -3.35 -16.32
CA TYR A 84 -0.18 -2.01 -16.24
C TYR A 84 0.90 -0.94 -16.04
N LEU A 85 0.52 0.30 -16.30
CA LEU A 85 1.28 1.51 -15.97
C LEU A 85 0.47 2.33 -14.98
N TRP A 86 1.12 2.81 -13.94
CA TRP A 86 0.52 3.71 -12.96
C TRP A 86 1.24 5.07 -12.97
N PHE A 87 0.56 6.07 -13.46
CA PHE A 87 1.04 7.46 -13.51
C PHE A 87 0.73 8.15 -12.18
N ALA A 88 1.46 7.75 -11.16
CA ALA A 88 1.24 8.22 -9.81
C ALA A 88 2.09 9.45 -9.49
N GLY A 89 1.46 10.47 -8.89
CA GLY A 89 2.15 11.47 -8.09
C GLY A 89 2.31 10.98 -6.65
N THR A 90 3.19 11.60 -5.89
CA THR A 90 3.38 11.30 -4.46
C THR A 90 3.31 12.56 -3.62
N HIS A 91 2.77 12.41 -2.41
CA HIS A 91 2.85 13.42 -1.37
C HIS A 91 2.95 12.74 -0.01
N GLY A 92 3.57 13.42 0.94
CA GLY A 92 3.73 12.83 2.26
C GLY A 92 4.52 13.70 3.21
N THR A 93 4.84 13.13 4.36
CA THR A 93 5.70 13.73 5.38
C THR A 93 6.78 12.76 5.78
N LEU A 94 8.00 13.27 5.86
CA LEU A 94 9.15 12.57 6.42
C LEU A 94 9.41 13.19 7.78
N GLY A 95 9.29 12.37 8.84
CA GLY A 95 9.62 12.76 10.19
C GLY A 95 11.00 12.25 10.57
N ALA A 96 11.83 13.13 11.15
CA ALA A 96 13.10 12.78 11.78
C ALA A 96 13.39 13.81 12.89
N PHE A 97 13.89 13.33 14.04
CA PHE A 97 14.27 14.20 15.16
C PHE A 97 13.16 15.18 15.61
N ASN A 98 11.92 14.69 15.73
CA ASN A 98 10.73 15.48 16.11
C ASN A 98 10.40 16.65 15.15
N ARG A 99 10.81 16.55 13.89
CA ARG A 99 10.45 17.51 12.85
C ARG A 99 9.85 16.76 11.66
N ASP A 100 8.67 17.19 11.25
CA ASP A 100 7.99 16.67 10.07
C ASP A 100 8.20 17.61 8.88
N VAL A 101 8.66 17.06 7.78
CA VAL A 101 8.85 17.81 6.53
C VAL A 101 7.96 17.24 5.45
N GLY A 102 7.00 18.05 4.99
CA GLY A 102 6.10 17.68 3.91
C GLY A 102 6.77 17.73 2.54
N TYR A 103 6.45 16.78 1.68
CA TYR A 103 6.90 16.75 0.29
C TYR A 103 5.77 16.43 -0.67
N ARG A 104 5.93 16.85 -1.93
CA ARG A 104 5.01 16.54 -3.02
C ARG A 104 5.78 16.46 -4.34
N ALA A 105 5.49 15.43 -5.13
CA ALA A 105 5.96 15.31 -6.50
C ALA A 105 4.79 14.90 -7.41
N SER A 106 4.65 15.54 -8.55
CA SER A 106 3.64 15.17 -9.54
C SER A 106 4.03 13.90 -10.30
N ALA A 107 3.08 13.28 -10.99
CA ALA A 107 3.38 12.13 -11.86
C ALA A 107 4.40 12.48 -12.96
N ILE A 108 4.33 13.69 -13.52
CA ILE A 108 5.27 14.17 -14.55
C ILE A 108 6.67 14.34 -13.97
N ASP A 109 6.78 14.86 -12.74
CA ASP A 109 8.06 14.98 -12.06
C ASP A 109 8.70 13.61 -11.83
N LEU A 110 7.93 12.60 -11.42
CA LEU A 110 8.44 11.24 -11.21
C LEU A 110 8.84 10.58 -12.53
N LEU A 111 8.04 10.76 -13.59
CA LEU A 111 8.34 10.24 -14.92
C LEU A 111 9.63 10.83 -15.50
N SER A 112 9.95 12.10 -15.26
CA SER A 112 11.19 12.73 -15.74
C SER A 112 12.46 12.10 -15.15
N HIS A 113 12.36 11.47 -13.99
CA HIS A 113 13.46 10.79 -13.28
C HIS A 113 13.33 9.24 -13.33
N PHE A 114 12.34 8.75 -14.09
CA PHE A 114 12.06 7.32 -14.22
C PHE A 114 13.15 6.62 -15.02
N ARG A 115 13.66 5.53 -14.49
CA ARG A 115 14.66 4.69 -15.17
C ARG A 115 14.10 3.33 -15.54
N PHE A 116 13.34 2.75 -14.65
CA PHE A 116 12.76 1.43 -14.83
C PHE A 116 11.50 1.26 -13.99
N GLY A 117 10.51 0.58 -14.52
CA GLY A 117 9.34 0.15 -13.76
C GLY A 117 8.72 -1.10 -14.39
N LEU A 118 8.40 -2.04 -13.53
CA LEU A 118 7.60 -3.21 -13.84
C LEU A 118 6.38 -3.19 -12.91
N MET A 119 5.20 -3.20 -13.50
CA MET A 119 3.95 -3.24 -12.76
C MET A 119 3.05 -4.29 -13.41
N ALA A 120 2.62 -5.26 -12.63
CA ALA A 120 1.76 -6.32 -13.11
C ALA A 120 0.87 -6.84 -11.99
N ALA A 121 -0.36 -7.17 -12.34
CA ALA A 121 -1.24 -7.97 -11.52
C ALA A 121 -1.46 -9.33 -12.19
N ALA A 122 -1.70 -10.34 -11.38
CA ALA A 122 -2.10 -11.68 -11.84
C ALA A 122 -3.20 -12.20 -10.93
N GLU A 123 -4.05 -13.05 -11.44
CA GLU A 123 -5.07 -13.73 -10.66
C GLU A 123 -5.22 -15.16 -11.14
N VAL A 124 -5.26 -16.07 -10.19
CA VAL A 124 -5.69 -17.45 -10.41
C VAL A 124 -7.00 -17.63 -9.66
N ARG A 125 -8.01 -18.16 -10.33
CA ARG A 125 -9.32 -18.41 -9.75
C ARG A 125 -9.80 -19.82 -10.06
N HIS A 126 -10.35 -20.47 -9.06
CA HIS A 126 -11.05 -21.73 -9.19
C HIS A 126 -12.35 -21.65 -8.41
N ASP A 127 -13.48 -21.77 -9.11
CA ASP A 127 -14.82 -21.55 -8.58
C ASP A 127 -14.92 -20.22 -7.81
N ARG A 128 -15.08 -20.24 -6.50
CA ARG A 128 -15.21 -19.06 -5.64
C ARG A 128 -13.90 -18.64 -4.98
N VAL A 129 -12.86 -19.44 -5.10
CA VAL A 129 -11.55 -19.14 -4.48
C VAL A 129 -10.68 -18.36 -5.47
N LEU A 130 -10.04 -17.31 -4.96
CA LEU A 130 -9.23 -16.38 -5.75
C LEU A 130 -7.85 -16.20 -5.10
N PHE A 131 -6.84 -16.10 -5.95
CA PHE A 131 -5.47 -15.79 -5.55
C PHE A 131 -4.96 -14.59 -6.37
N PRO A 132 -5.40 -13.37 -6.05
CA PRO A 132 -4.89 -12.16 -6.71
C PRO A 132 -3.51 -11.79 -6.17
N LEU A 133 -2.65 -11.39 -7.09
CA LEU A 133 -1.29 -10.91 -6.85
C LEU A 133 -1.12 -9.56 -7.52
N ASP A 134 -0.52 -8.60 -6.84
CA ASP A 134 -0.09 -7.32 -7.42
C ASP A 134 1.39 -7.08 -7.11
N THR A 135 2.14 -6.64 -8.11
CA THR A 135 3.56 -6.33 -7.95
C THR A 135 3.91 -5.03 -8.65
N MET A 136 4.75 -4.24 -8.01
CA MET A 136 5.24 -2.98 -8.52
C MET A 136 6.72 -2.82 -8.15
N TRP A 137 7.54 -2.57 -9.16
CA TRP A 137 8.96 -2.28 -9.00
C TRP A 137 9.33 -1.02 -9.77
N ILE A 138 9.77 0.01 -9.08
CA ILE A 138 10.11 1.31 -9.64
C ILE A 138 11.52 1.68 -9.24
N ARG A 139 12.29 2.20 -10.19
CA ARG A 139 13.61 2.78 -9.98
C ARG A 139 13.65 4.20 -10.53
N LEU A 140 14.06 5.13 -9.68
CA LEU A 140 14.26 6.54 -10.00
C LEU A 140 15.74 6.88 -9.87
N ARG A 141 16.19 7.84 -10.66
CA ARG A 141 17.54 8.41 -10.57
C ARG A 141 17.47 9.91 -10.81
N ASP A 142 18.16 10.65 -9.96
CA ASP A 142 18.36 12.08 -10.11
C ASP A 142 19.85 12.40 -9.98
N ASP A 143 20.41 13.05 -11.02
CA ASP A 143 21.81 13.49 -11.07
C ASP A 143 21.82 15.02 -10.96
N ARG A 144 22.49 15.57 -9.96
CA ARG A 144 22.52 17.03 -9.72
C ARG A 144 23.91 17.58 -9.58
N ALA A 145 24.14 18.71 -10.26
CA ALA A 145 25.26 19.59 -9.95
C ALA A 145 25.00 20.27 -8.59
N LEU A 146 26.00 20.30 -7.74
CA LEU A 146 25.96 20.99 -6.46
C LEU A 146 26.32 22.48 -6.66
N PRO A 147 25.54 23.41 -6.08
CA PRO A 147 25.73 24.84 -6.26
C PRO A 147 26.89 25.42 -5.42
N PHE A 148 27.80 24.57 -4.92
CA PHE A 148 28.88 24.99 -4.04
C PHE A 148 30.22 24.94 -4.77
N PRO A 149 30.69 26.06 -5.37
CA PRO A 149 31.93 26.09 -6.16
C PRO A 149 33.21 25.78 -5.38
N ASN A 150 33.18 25.88 -4.06
CA ASN A 150 34.33 25.66 -3.18
C ASN A 150 34.37 24.28 -2.51
N LEU A 151 33.41 23.41 -2.81
CA LEU A 151 33.45 22.03 -2.34
C LEU A 151 34.06 21.12 -3.39
N SER A 152 34.81 20.12 -2.92
CA SER A 152 35.45 19.12 -3.78
C SER A 152 34.44 18.22 -4.53
N ALA A 153 33.16 18.24 -4.18
CA ALA A 153 32.13 17.52 -4.90
C ALA A 153 31.36 18.45 -5.84
N THR A 154 31.32 18.10 -7.09
CA THR A 154 30.65 18.86 -8.15
C THR A 154 29.24 18.33 -8.47
N SER A 155 28.93 17.10 -8.10
CA SER A 155 27.61 16.49 -8.34
C SER A 155 27.19 15.50 -7.25
N ALA A 156 25.88 15.34 -7.09
CA ALA A 156 25.26 14.30 -6.28
C ALA A 156 24.35 13.43 -7.14
N ASN A 157 24.47 12.13 -7.01
CA ASN A 157 23.65 11.12 -7.66
C ASN A 157 22.77 10.45 -6.63
N LEU A 158 21.45 10.62 -6.76
CA LEU A 158 20.46 9.96 -5.91
C LEU A 158 19.80 8.85 -6.72
N LYS A 159 19.83 7.64 -6.19
CA LYS A 159 19.09 6.49 -6.70
C LYS A 159 18.05 6.10 -5.66
N ALA A 160 16.80 5.97 -6.07
CA ALA A 160 15.70 5.48 -5.23
C ALA A 160 15.06 4.28 -5.91
N SER A 161 14.75 3.25 -5.15
CA SER A 161 14.02 2.07 -5.59
C SER A 161 12.87 1.77 -4.65
N MET A 162 11.74 1.39 -5.21
CA MET A 162 10.59 0.92 -4.46
C MET A 162 10.10 -0.39 -5.09
N PHE A 163 9.96 -1.40 -4.26
CA PHE A 163 9.35 -2.67 -4.65
C PHE A 163 8.19 -2.97 -3.70
N VAL A 164 7.04 -3.28 -4.27
CA VAL A 164 5.83 -3.66 -3.54
C VAL A 164 5.33 -4.96 -4.11
N PHE A 165 5.04 -5.91 -3.22
CA PHE A 165 4.53 -7.22 -3.58
C PHE A 165 3.34 -7.56 -2.68
N THR A 166 2.18 -7.80 -3.28
CA THR A 166 0.92 -7.94 -2.56
C THR A 166 0.21 -9.23 -2.98
N PRO A 167 0.59 -10.39 -2.42
CA PRO A 167 -0.18 -11.62 -2.57
C PRO A 167 -1.42 -11.58 -1.69
N LYS A 168 -2.53 -12.04 -2.24
CA LYS A 168 -3.81 -12.15 -1.53
C LYS A 168 -4.44 -13.52 -1.79
N THR A 169 -5.30 -13.94 -0.90
CA THR A 169 -6.30 -14.98 -1.13
C THR A 169 -7.68 -14.38 -0.94
N GLY A 170 -8.66 -14.92 -1.60
CA GLY A 170 -10.00 -14.39 -1.53
C GLY A 170 -11.07 -15.43 -1.78
N PHE A 171 -12.27 -15.05 -1.42
CA PHE A 171 -13.46 -15.84 -1.64
C PHE A 171 -14.56 -14.98 -2.25
N ARG A 172 -15.19 -15.48 -3.32
CA ARG A 172 -16.32 -14.84 -3.98
C ARG A 172 -17.61 -15.05 -3.15
N VAL A 173 -17.99 -14.01 -2.42
CA VAL A 173 -19.16 -14.03 -1.53
C VAL A 173 -20.44 -13.93 -2.34
N ILE A 174 -20.48 -13.08 -3.36
CA ILE A 174 -21.61 -12.90 -4.26
C ILE A 174 -21.17 -13.20 -5.69
N ASN A 175 -21.87 -14.09 -6.38
CA ASN A 175 -21.56 -14.49 -7.75
C ASN A 175 -22.83 -14.41 -8.62
N GLN A 176 -23.32 -13.19 -8.81
CA GLN A 176 -24.46 -12.93 -9.70
C GLN A 176 -23.97 -12.42 -11.05
N GLU A 177 -24.76 -12.58 -12.10
CA GLU A 177 -24.42 -12.14 -13.45
C GLU A 177 -24.11 -10.63 -13.52
N LYS A 178 -24.89 -9.80 -12.82
CA LYS A 178 -24.77 -8.34 -12.81
C LYS A 178 -23.93 -7.79 -11.66
N PHE A 179 -23.59 -8.61 -10.67
CA PHE A 179 -22.87 -8.15 -9.49
C PHE A 179 -22.05 -9.28 -8.88
N LYS A 180 -20.76 -9.06 -8.72
CA LYS A 180 -19.85 -9.97 -8.04
C LYS A 180 -19.18 -9.23 -6.91
N ALA A 181 -19.04 -9.91 -5.76
CA ALA A 181 -18.33 -9.36 -4.61
C ALA A 181 -17.39 -10.42 -4.03
N ASP A 182 -16.16 -10.02 -3.83
CA ASP A 182 -15.09 -10.85 -3.30
C ASP A 182 -14.61 -10.28 -1.97
N PHE A 183 -14.41 -11.14 -0.99
CA PHE A 183 -13.67 -10.87 0.23
C PHE A 183 -12.22 -11.25 0.01
N LEU A 184 -11.27 -10.40 0.41
CA LEU A 184 -9.84 -10.56 0.17
C LEU A 184 -9.06 -10.41 1.48
N MET A 185 -8.04 -11.22 1.67
CA MET A 185 -7.05 -11.07 2.73
C MET A 185 -5.66 -11.35 2.18
N GLY A 186 -4.62 -10.83 2.78
CA GLY A 186 -3.26 -11.05 2.29
C GLY A 186 -2.21 -10.28 3.03
N LEU A 187 -1.09 -10.11 2.37
CA LEU A 187 0.08 -9.40 2.87
C LEU A 187 0.53 -8.40 1.83
N ARG A 188 1.13 -7.29 2.27
CA ARG A 188 1.87 -6.36 1.41
C ARG A 188 3.28 -6.24 1.91
N TYR A 189 4.22 -6.72 1.11
CA TYR A 189 5.65 -6.53 1.33
C TYR A 189 6.10 -5.22 0.67
N TRP A 190 6.83 -4.43 1.42
CA TRP A 190 7.43 -3.18 0.99
C TRP A 190 8.94 -3.26 1.08
N HIS A 191 9.61 -2.82 0.04
CA HIS A 191 11.05 -2.57 0.04
C HIS A 191 11.32 -1.18 -0.52
N PHE A 192 11.99 -0.34 0.25
CA PHE A 192 12.50 0.95 -0.17
C PHE A 192 14.02 0.93 -0.07
N GLY A 193 14.71 1.28 -1.16
CA GLY A 193 16.14 1.45 -1.20
C GLY A 193 16.51 2.85 -1.64
N GLU A 194 17.40 3.49 -0.92
CA GLU A 194 17.94 4.80 -1.21
C GLU A 194 19.47 4.74 -1.24
N ASN A 195 20.07 5.32 -2.27
CA ASN A 195 21.53 5.42 -2.40
C ASN A 195 21.89 6.82 -2.87
N LEU A 196 22.70 7.52 -2.08
CA LEU A 196 23.22 8.84 -2.36
C LEU A 196 24.73 8.77 -2.52
N GLN A 197 25.24 9.16 -3.69
CA GLN A 197 26.67 9.18 -4.03
C GLN A 197 27.09 10.59 -4.43
N PHE A 198 28.23 11.04 -3.94
CA PHE A 198 28.85 12.30 -4.33
C PHE A 198 29.97 12.06 -5.32
N SER A 199 30.14 12.96 -6.32
CA SER A 199 31.20 12.85 -7.34
C SER A 199 31.90 14.21 -7.51
N PRO A 200 33.25 14.27 -7.40
CA PRO A 200 34.11 13.25 -6.84
C PRO A 200 33.76 12.93 -5.37
N SER A 201 34.16 11.75 -4.90
CA SER A 201 33.81 11.29 -3.55
C SER A 201 34.31 12.26 -2.48
N LEU A 202 33.39 12.90 -1.77
CA LEU A 202 33.68 13.73 -0.60
C LEU A 202 33.96 12.82 0.60
N LEU A 203 35.22 12.74 1.03
CA LEU A 203 35.60 12.00 2.24
C LEU A 203 35.12 10.54 2.28
N GLY A 204 34.86 9.91 1.11
CA GLY A 204 34.28 8.56 1.07
C GLY A 204 32.82 8.47 1.52
N LEU A 205 32.09 9.58 1.61
CA LEU A 205 30.70 9.60 2.06
C LEU A 205 29.75 9.09 0.99
N ASN A 206 29.42 7.83 1.09
CA ASN A 206 28.32 7.19 0.35
C ASN A 206 27.27 6.75 1.36
N PHE A 207 26.03 7.20 1.17
CA PHE A 207 24.94 6.83 2.03
C PHE A 207 24.03 5.85 1.30
N SER A 208 23.88 4.66 1.86
CA SER A 208 22.93 3.65 1.38
C SER A 208 22.04 3.25 2.54
N LYS A 209 20.74 3.24 2.30
CA LYS A 209 19.73 2.82 3.28
C LYS A 209 18.66 2.00 2.59
N SER A 210 18.25 0.90 3.21
CA SER A 210 17.08 0.14 2.83
C SER A 210 16.14 -0.03 4.01
N GLN A 211 14.87 -0.17 3.70
CA GLN A 211 13.81 -0.42 4.66
C GLN A 211 12.87 -1.46 4.07
N ASP A 212 12.58 -2.49 4.87
CA ASP A 212 11.70 -3.59 4.52
C ASP A 212 10.67 -3.78 5.63
N TRP A 213 9.42 -4.01 5.23
CA TRP A 213 8.37 -4.39 6.17
C TRP A 213 7.23 -5.12 5.46
N VAL A 214 6.38 -5.76 6.25
CA VAL A 214 5.21 -6.51 5.78
C VAL A 214 3.99 -6.02 6.54
N ASP A 215 2.92 -5.72 5.81
CA ASP A 215 1.62 -5.34 6.34
C ASP A 215 0.60 -6.44 6.07
N PRO A 216 -0.06 -7.01 7.09
CA PRO A 216 -1.25 -7.82 6.88
C PRO A 216 -2.38 -6.95 6.36
N LEU A 217 -3.22 -7.49 5.47
CA LEU A 217 -4.28 -6.77 4.78
C LEU A 217 -5.60 -7.54 4.84
N VAL A 218 -6.69 -6.78 4.90
CA VAL A 218 -8.05 -7.27 4.63
C VAL A 218 -8.76 -6.29 3.71
N GLY A 219 -9.61 -6.78 2.83
CA GLY A 219 -10.27 -5.93 1.87
C GLY A 219 -11.35 -6.63 1.08
N GLY A 220 -11.76 -6.01 -0.02
CA GLY A 220 -12.76 -6.55 -0.91
C GLY A 220 -12.67 -5.99 -2.31
N ARG A 221 -13.40 -6.64 -3.20
CA ARG A 221 -13.55 -6.24 -4.59
C ARG A 221 -15.00 -6.41 -5.03
N ILE A 222 -15.48 -5.45 -5.78
CA ILE A 222 -16.78 -5.47 -6.42
C ILE A 222 -16.56 -5.36 -7.93
N GLU A 223 -17.24 -6.19 -8.70
CA GLU A 223 -17.28 -6.16 -10.14
C GLU A 223 -18.70 -6.07 -10.64
N THR A 224 -18.98 -5.10 -11.49
CA THR A 224 -20.30 -4.89 -12.07
C THR A 224 -20.17 -4.69 -13.58
N PRO A 225 -20.70 -5.59 -14.44
CA PRO A 225 -20.79 -5.34 -15.85
C PRO A 225 -21.82 -4.23 -16.12
N VAL A 226 -21.37 -3.15 -16.74
CA VAL A 226 -22.22 -2.00 -17.13
C VAL A 226 -22.70 -2.12 -18.56
N SER A 227 -22.07 -2.97 -19.35
CA SER A 227 -22.54 -3.38 -20.69
C SER A 227 -21.95 -4.75 -21.07
N GLN A 228 -22.32 -5.28 -22.23
CA GLN A 228 -21.78 -6.55 -22.74
C GLN A 228 -20.25 -6.55 -22.89
N LYS A 229 -19.66 -5.37 -23.09
CA LYS A 229 -18.22 -5.19 -23.30
C LYS A 229 -17.52 -4.42 -22.17
N ALA A 230 -18.26 -3.78 -21.28
CA ALA A 230 -17.68 -2.94 -20.24
C ALA A 230 -17.99 -3.45 -18.84
N VAL A 231 -16.98 -3.46 -17.98
CA VAL A 231 -17.07 -3.86 -16.56
C VAL A 231 -16.43 -2.78 -15.71
N VAL A 232 -17.08 -2.42 -14.61
CA VAL A 232 -16.52 -1.57 -13.57
C VAL A 232 -16.05 -2.46 -12.43
N THR A 233 -14.82 -2.25 -11.99
CA THR A 233 -14.22 -2.92 -10.83
C THR A 233 -13.82 -1.89 -9.81
N VAL A 234 -14.23 -2.07 -8.57
CA VAL A 234 -13.76 -1.29 -7.42
C VAL A 234 -13.18 -2.26 -6.40
N ALA A 235 -11.96 -2.03 -6.00
CA ALA A 235 -11.30 -2.83 -4.98
C ALA A 235 -10.63 -1.93 -3.94
N GLY A 236 -10.59 -2.39 -2.70
CA GLY A 236 -9.89 -1.71 -1.62
C GLY A 236 -9.43 -2.68 -0.57
N ASP A 237 -8.40 -2.30 0.13
CA ASP A 237 -7.84 -3.02 1.27
C ASP A 237 -7.31 -2.05 2.32
N VAL A 238 -7.26 -2.53 3.55
CA VAL A 238 -6.71 -1.81 4.71
C VAL A 238 -5.88 -2.79 5.54
N GLY A 239 -4.84 -2.29 6.15
CA GLY A 239 -3.94 -3.11 6.94
C GLY A 239 -2.87 -2.34 7.71
N GLY A 240 -1.77 -3.02 8.02
CA GLY A 240 -0.68 -2.51 8.81
C GLY A 240 -0.87 -2.80 10.30
N TRP A 241 -1.77 -2.12 10.96
CA TRP A 241 -2.13 -2.26 12.39
C TRP A 241 -0.94 -2.36 13.34
N GLY A 242 0.21 -1.77 12.94
CA GLY A 242 1.45 -1.79 13.73
C GLY A 242 2.33 -3.03 13.52
N ALA A 243 1.99 -3.96 12.63
CA ALA A 243 2.87 -5.08 12.28
C ALA A 243 4.08 -4.61 11.48
N GLY A 244 3.85 -3.79 10.46
CA GLY A 244 4.85 -3.06 9.69
C GLY A 244 4.54 -1.58 9.72
N SER A 245 3.49 -1.18 8.99
CA SER A 245 2.94 0.17 9.01
C SER A 245 1.92 0.32 10.15
N LYS A 246 1.76 1.53 10.67
CA LYS A 246 0.66 1.89 11.55
C LYS A 246 -0.68 1.78 10.82
N LEU A 247 -0.68 2.22 9.57
CA LEU A 247 -1.82 2.17 8.68
C LEU A 247 -1.31 2.04 7.24
N ASP A 248 -1.87 1.10 6.50
CA ASP A 248 -1.69 0.89 5.07
C ASP A 248 -3.07 0.72 4.46
N TYR A 249 -3.41 1.46 3.43
CA TYR A 249 -4.67 1.24 2.70
C TYR A 249 -4.58 1.61 1.24
N GLN A 250 -5.39 0.95 0.46
CA GLN A 250 -5.49 1.17 -0.97
C GLN A 250 -6.95 1.18 -1.41
N ILE A 251 -7.22 2.00 -2.41
CA ILE A 251 -8.45 1.95 -3.20
C ILE A 251 -8.12 2.07 -4.68
N VAL A 252 -8.76 1.26 -5.50
CA VAL A 252 -8.62 1.31 -6.96
C VAL A 252 -9.99 1.16 -7.61
N GLY A 253 -10.27 2.02 -8.56
CA GLY A 253 -11.44 1.94 -9.44
C GLY A 253 -10.98 1.80 -10.89
N LEU A 254 -11.47 0.78 -11.59
CA LEU A 254 -11.11 0.47 -12.97
C LEU A 254 -12.35 0.32 -13.84
N LEU A 255 -12.27 0.84 -15.04
CA LEU A 255 -13.17 0.54 -16.15
C LEU A 255 -12.45 -0.40 -17.12
N GLY A 256 -12.96 -1.61 -17.26
CA GLY A 256 -12.47 -2.60 -18.19
C GLY A 256 -13.33 -2.61 -19.48
N TYR A 257 -12.69 -2.62 -20.64
CA TYR A 257 -13.35 -2.76 -21.93
C TYR A 257 -12.83 -4.00 -22.66
N LYS A 258 -13.71 -4.97 -22.88
CA LYS A 258 -13.41 -6.24 -23.57
C LYS A 258 -13.21 -6.00 -25.06
N LEU A 259 -11.96 -6.08 -25.52
CA LEU A 259 -11.61 -6.01 -26.94
C LEU A 259 -11.87 -7.35 -27.62
N LYS A 260 -11.48 -8.45 -26.92
CA LYS A 260 -11.68 -9.85 -27.30
C LYS A 260 -12.03 -10.66 -26.05
N PRO A 261 -12.54 -11.88 -26.17
CA PRO A 261 -12.77 -12.72 -24.98
C PRO A 261 -11.56 -12.89 -24.09
N SER A 262 -10.36 -12.92 -24.68
CA SER A 262 -9.08 -13.07 -23.96
C SER A 262 -8.37 -11.76 -23.62
N ILE A 263 -8.87 -10.59 -24.08
CA ILE A 263 -8.16 -9.31 -23.95
C ILE A 263 -9.11 -8.22 -23.47
N THR A 264 -8.80 -7.61 -22.31
CA THR A 264 -9.54 -6.49 -21.75
C THR A 264 -8.59 -5.31 -21.51
N LEU A 265 -8.91 -4.16 -22.11
CA LEU A 265 -8.25 -2.90 -21.81
C LEU A 265 -8.79 -2.34 -20.49
N GLN A 266 -7.94 -1.83 -19.63
CA GLN A 266 -8.32 -1.25 -18.35
C GLN A 266 -7.81 0.17 -18.22
N ALA A 267 -8.65 1.06 -17.70
CA ALA A 267 -8.29 2.42 -17.33
C ALA A 267 -8.96 2.78 -16.01
N GLY A 268 -8.30 3.53 -15.16
CA GLY A 268 -8.89 3.94 -13.90
C GLY A 268 -7.98 4.76 -13.02
N TYR A 269 -8.27 4.76 -11.74
CA TYR A 269 -7.53 5.53 -10.74
C TYR A 269 -7.21 4.67 -9.52
N ARG A 270 -5.99 4.81 -9.01
CA ARG A 270 -5.50 4.11 -7.82
C ARG A 270 -4.98 5.13 -6.82
N TYR A 271 -5.32 4.93 -5.56
CA TYR A 271 -4.77 5.61 -4.41
C TYR A 271 -4.19 4.58 -3.45
N LEU A 272 -2.98 4.80 -2.98
CA LEU A 272 -2.27 3.92 -2.06
C LEU A 272 -1.59 4.78 -1.00
N TYR A 273 -1.83 4.48 0.27
CA TYR A 273 -1.29 5.20 1.42
C TYR A 273 -0.58 4.25 2.38
N ALA A 274 0.54 4.68 2.93
CA ALA A 274 1.20 4.00 4.04
C ALA A 274 1.74 5.00 5.07
N ASP A 275 1.55 4.67 6.35
CA ASP A 275 2.13 5.37 7.52
C ASP A 275 3.08 4.40 8.22
N TYR A 276 4.33 4.41 7.80
CA TYR A 276 5.38 3.59 8.38
C TYR A 276 6.10 4.39 9.48
N GLN A 277 6.16 3.80 10.68
CA GLN A 277 6.86 4.38 11.82
C GLN A 277 7.85 3.36 12.38
N LYS A 278 9.10 3.74 12.44
CA LYS A 278 10.14 2.94 13.09
C LYS A 278 10.42 3.52 14.48
N ASN A 279 10.05 2.76 15.50
CA ASN A 279 10.42 3.07 16.87
C ASN A 279 11.94 2.95 17.04
N GLY A 280 12.59 4.01 17.49
CA GLY A 280 14.04 4.04 17.69
C GLY A 280 14.52 5.44 18.09
N PRO A 281 15.83 5.62 18.38
CA PRO A 281 16.37 6.89 18.88
C PRO A 281 16.11 8.11 17.97
N ALA A 282 15.76 7.89 16.72
CA ALA A 282 15.51 8.94 15.75
C ALA A 282 14.02 9.16 15.43
N ASN A 283 13.08 8.37 16.01
CA ASN A 283 11.63 8.46 15.76
C ASN A 283 11.31 8.74 14.28
N ALA A 284 11.87 7.91 13.39
CA ALA A 284 11.70 8.12 11.96
C ALA A 284 10.29 7.70 11.54
N SER A 285 9.52 8.63 11.02
CA SER A 285 8.21 8.37 10.40
C SER A 285 8.26 8.66 8.92
N ASN A 286 7.57 7.84 8.13
CA ASN A 286 7.42 8.03 6.70
C ASN A 286 5.94 7.81 6.36
N LYS A 287 5.24 8.93 6.17
CA LYS A 287 3.85 8.92 5.70
C LYS A 287 3.84 9.33 4.25
N PHE A 288 3.29 8.50 3.40
CA PHE A 288 3.20 8.82 1.99
C PHE A 288 1.91 8.30 1.36
N ALA A 289 1.47 9.03 0.35
CA ALA A 289 0.41 8.62 -0.53
C ALA A 289 0.89 8.67 -1.97
N LEU A 290 0.51 7.66 -2.73
CA LEU A 290 0.67 7.57 -4.16
C LEU A 290 -0.71 7.60 -4.80
N SER A 291 -0.92 8.46 -5.78
CA SER A 291 -2.24 8.57 -6.41
C SER A 291 -2.11 8.94 -7.88
N GLY A 292 -2.92 8.31 -8.73
CA GLY A 292 -2.85 8.61 -10.15
C GLY A 292 -3.61 7.64 -11.04
N ILE A 293 -3.50 7.89 -12.35
CA ILE A 293 -4.18 7.14 -13.40
C ILE A 293 -3.47 5.81 -13.60
N VAL A 294 -4.25 4.73 -13.72
CA VAL A 294 -3.80 3.39 -14.10
C VAL A 294 -4.30 3.09 -15.51
N LEU A 295 -3.42 2.59 -16.34
CA LEU A 295 -3.73 2.05 -17.66
C LEU A 295 -3.15 0.64 -17.75
N GLY A 296 -3.96 -0.35 -18.13
CA GLY A 296 -3.55 -1.74 -18.15
C GLY A 296 -4.22 -2.56 -19.24
N LEU A 297 -3.70 -3.75 -19.43
CA LEU A 297 -4.22 -4.75 -20.35
C LEU A 297 -4.32 -6.08 -19.61
N THR A 298 -5.53 -6.63 -19.50
CA THR A 298 -5.73 -7.96 -18.92
C THR A 298 -5.77 -9.01 -20.01
N LEU A 299 -4.93 -10.02 -19.87
CA LEU A 299 -4.87 -11.21 -20.71
C LEU A 299 -5.46 -12.37 -19.93
N ASN A 300 -6.59 -12.92 -20.39
CA ASN A 300 -7.19 -14.12 -19.82
C ASN A 300 -6.59 -15.34 -20.55
N LEU A 301 -5.93 -16.18 -19.78
CA LEU A 301 -5.35 -17.43 -20.23
C LEU A 301 -6.37 -18.55 -19.98
N LYS A 302 -6.47 -19.47 -20.90
CA LYS A 302 -7.35 -20.64 -20.75
C LYS A 302 -6.65 -21.72 -19.95
#